data_f46b6e4e5b4b2fe21c61fb0e5023181f
#
_entry.id   f46b6e4e5b4b2fe21c61fb0e5023181f
#
_cell.length_a   1.000
_cell.length_b   1.000
_cell.length_c   1.000
_cell.angle_alpha   90.00
_cell.angle_beta   90.00
_cell.angle_gamma   90.00
#
_symmetry.space_group_name_H-M   'P 1'
#
loop_
_entity.id
_entity.type
_entity.pdbx_description
1 polymer ?
#
loop_
_entity_poly.entity_id
_entity_poly.type
_entity_poly.pdbx_seq_one_letter_code
_entity_poly.pdbx_strand_id
1 'polypeptide(L)'
;MRGTSLYVLMATALALQGPSVRAELEARTERVDSALVLAVDVSGSIDAERYALQMEGIAKAFEDREVQNLILSGPHRSMFVALVEWSNTASVTVPWTLITGRDDAAAFAEQVRHAPRGDNQFTCMSRALQLVDGKVLPFLPVPADRTIIDVSGDGHDNCNTSPPIDAVRDGLAAAGVTINGLPILEGDEAATLEDWYRNHVIGGPSAFLVPARGFADFARAMRRKFIVEISARPM
;
A
#
# COMPACT_ATOMS: atom_id res chain seq x y z
N MET A 1 17.77 73.31 -21.02
CA MET A 1 16.78 72.42 -20.34
C MET A 1 17.30 71.00 -20.54
N ARG A 2 17.82 70.39 -19.47
CA ARG A 2 18.45 69.04 -19.49
C ARG A 2 17.43 68.06 -18.93
N GLY A 3 16.95 67.14 -19.73
CA GLY A 3 16.07 66.02 -19.34
C GLY A 3 16.89 64.84 -18.85
N THR A 4 16.74 64.50 -17.56
CA THR A 4 17.38 63.32 -16.96
C THR A 4 16.44 62.13 -17.12
N SER A 5 16.89 61.15 -17.90
CA SER A 5 16.17 59.87 -18.10
C SER A 5 16.53 58.90 -16.98
N LEU A 6 15.52 58.47 -16.19
CA LEU A 6 15.67 57.56 -15.07
C LEU A 6 15.44 56.13 -15.60
N TYR A 7 16.51 55.33 -15.68
CA TYR A 7 16.40 53.90 -15.99
C TYR A 7 16.08 53.14 -14.70
N VAL A 8 14.88 52.57 -14.62
CA VAL A 8 14.49 51.62 -13.60
C VAL A 8 15.01 50.23 -13.98
N LEU A 9 16.06 49.76 -13.28
CA LEU A 9 16.48 48.36 -13.38
C LEU A 9 15.49 47.49 -12.60
N MET A 10 14.65 46.74 -13.30
CA MET A 10 13.92 45.61 -12.73
C MET A 10 14.90 44.43 -12.54
N ALA A 11 15.32 44.19 -11.30
CA ALA A 11 16.01 42.97 -10.91
C ALA A 11 14.96 41.84 -10.79
N THR A 12 14.90 40.96 -11.76
CA THR A 12 14.16 39.68 -11.67
C THR A 12 14.91 38.76 -10.72
N ALA A 13 14.42 38.67 -9.48
CA ALA A 13 14.89 37.64 -8.54
C ALA A 13 14.37 36.26 -9.03
N LEU A 14 15.24 35.50 -9.68
CA LEU A 14 15.02 34.07 -9.97
C LEU A 14 15.15 33.32 -8.64
N ALA A 15 14.03 33.04 -7.99
CA ALA A 15 13.99 32.20 -6.80
C ALA A 15 14.38 30.76 -7.25
N LEU A 16 15.61 30.35 -7.02
CA LEU A 16 16.06 28.96 -7.06
C LEU A 16 15.37 28.26 -5.88
N GLN A 17 14.21 27.65 -6.18
CA GLN A 17 13.60 26.70 -5.24
C GLN A 17 14.51 25.46 -5.24
N GLY A 18 15.30 25.31 -4.19
CA GLY A 18 16.04 24.07 -3.91
C GLY A 18 15.04 22.91 -3.72
N PRO A 19 15.47 21.65 -3.90
CA PRO A 19 14.65 20.49 -3.65
C PRO A 19 14.08 20.56 -2.23
N SER A 20 12.82 20.15 -2.06
CA SER A 20 12.20 20.10 -0.75
C SER A 20 13.01 19.17 0.17
N VAL A 21 13.03 19.40 1.48
CA VAL A 21 13.70 18.56 2.48
C VAL A 21 13.33 17.08 2.31
N ARG A 22 12.09 16.82 1.89
CA ARG A 22 11.58 15.48 1.58
C ARG A 22 12.31 14.85 0.38
N ALA A 23 12.45 15.59 -0.72
CA ALA A 23 13.17 15.10 -1.91
C ALA A 23 14.67 14.87 -1.61
N GLU A 24 15.25 15.66 -0.71
CA GLU A 24 16.64 15.49 -0.25
C GLU A 24 16.81 14.26 0.64
N LEU A 25 15.82 13.96 1.49
CA LEU A 25 15.79 12.76 2.33
C LEU A 25 15.61 11.49 1.48
N GLU A 26 14.68 11.51 0.53
CA GLU A 26 14.46 10.43 -0.43
C GLU A 26 15.73 10.14 -1.25
N ALA A 27 16.43 11.19 -1.70
CA ALA A 27 17.69 11.07 -2.45
C ALA A 27 18.87 10.53 -1.60
N ARG A 28 18.79 10.60 -0.26
CA ARG A 28 19.82 10.07 0.66
C ARG A 28 19.50 8.66 1.18
N THR A 29 18.27 8.19 1.01
CA THR A 29 17.87 6.86 1.43
C THR A 29 18.38 5.83 0.43
N GLU A 30 19.43 5.10 0.79
CA GLU A 30 20.02 4.07 -0.07
C GLU A 30 19.20 2.76 -0.08
N ARG A 31 18.48 2.49 1.01
CA ARG A 31 17.70 1.27 1.23
C ARG A 31 16.65 1.48 2.32
N VAL A 32 15.58 0.71 2.32
CA VAL A 32 14.54 0.71 3.36
C VAL A 32 14.37 -0.68 3.98
N ASP A 33 13.83 -0.74 5.20
CA ASP A 33 13.57 -2.01 5.88
C ASP A 33 12.49 -2.84 5.16
N SER A 34 11.49 -2.18 4.60
CA SER A 34 10.43 -2.86 3.84
C SER A 34 9.78 -1.97 2.79
N ALA A 35 9.29 -2.60 1.73
CA ALA A 35 8.35 -2.03 0.77
C ALA A 35 7.03 -2.79 0.90
N LEU A 36 5.95 -2.08 1.22
CA LEU A 36 4.61 -2.63 1.45
C LEU A 36 3.63 -2.11 0.41
N VAL A 37 2.98 -3.01 -0.31
CA VAL A 37 1.85 -2.69 -1.19
C VAL A 37 0.57 -3.16 -0.51
N LEU A 38 -0.34 -2.24 -0.24
CA LEU A 38 -1.69 -2.52 0.22
C LEU A 38 -2.59 -2.69 -1.00
N ALA A 39 -3.01 -3.91 -1.29
CA ALA A 39 -3.92 -4.24 -2.39
C ALA A 39 -5.33 -4.45 -1.82
N VAL A 40 -6.20 -3.46 -1.99
CA VAL A 40 -7.51 -3.37 -1.35
C VAL A 40 -8.62 -3.61 -2.35
N ASP A 41 -9.51 -4.53 -2.01
CA ASP A 41 -10.71 -4.83 -2.76
C ASP A 41 -11.69 -3.65 -2.70
N VAL A 42 -12.17 -3.26 -3.87
CA VAL A 42 -13.22 -2.26 -4.06
C VAL A 42 -14.31 -2.79 -4.99
N SER A 43 -14.47 -4.12 -5.10
CA SER A 43 -15.47 -4.80 -5.95
C SER A 43 -16.92 -4.47 -5.57
N GLY A 44 -17.86 -5.02 -6.31
CA GLY A 44 -19.29 -4.68 -6.21
C GLY A 44 -19.95 -4.95 -4.85
N SER A 45 -19.40 -5.89 -4.07
CA SER A 45 -19.81 -6.18 -2.69
C SER A 45 -19.41 -5.09 -1.68
N ILE A 46 -18.39 -4.29 -2.02
CA ILE A 46 -17.89 -3.20 -1.18
C ILE A 46 -18.70 -1.93 -1.45
N ASP A 47 -19.69 -1.65 -0.65
CA ASP A 47 -20.43 -0.37 -0.70
C ASP A 47 -19.60 0.79 -0.11
N ALA A 48 -20.18 2.00 -0.08
CA ALA A 48 -19.47 3.19 0.41
C ALA A 48 -19.13 3.12 1.90
N GLU A 49 -19.96 2.46 2.72
CA GLU A 49 -19.72 2.30 4.15
C GLU A 49 -18.59 1.31 4.40
N ARG A 50 -18.61 0.16 3.72
CA ARG A 50 -17.54 -0.86 3.79
C ARG A 50 -16.21 -0.31 3.30
N TYR A 51 -16.22 0.45 2.21
CA TYR A 51 -15.03 1.13 1.71
C TYR A 51 -14.46 2.09 2.76
N ALA A 52 -15.31 2.94 3.37
CA ALA A 52 -14.87 3.85 4.42
C ALA A 52 -14.28 3.12 5.63
N LEU A 53 -14.83 1.97 6.02
CA LEU A 53 -14.29 1.14 7.10
C LEU A 53 -12.90 0.57 6.76
N GLN A 54 -12.66 0.16 5.52
CA GLN A 54 -11.34 -0.29 5.07
C GLN A 54 -10.32 0.85 5.11
N MET A 55 -10.64 2.00 4.48
CA MET A 55 -9.71 3.14 4.43
C MET A 55 -9.39 3.68 5.83
N GLU A 56 -10.41 3.84 6.68
CA GLU A 56 -10.23 4.26 8.06
C GLU A 56 -9.43 3.23 8.87
N GLY A 57 -9.64 1.94 8.63
CA GLY A 57 -8.90 0.88 9.30
C GLY A 57 -7.41 0.90 8.96
N ILE A 58 -7.07 1.11 7.68
CA ILE A 58 -5.69 1.28 7.23
C ILE A 58 -5.08 2.55 7.83
N ALA A 59 -5.78 3.68 7.73
CA ALA A 59 -5.31 4.96 8.24
C ALA A 59 -5.00 4.88 9.75
N LYS A 60 -5.93 4.33 10.55
CA LYS A 60 -5.73 4.12 11.99
C LYS A 60 -4.55 3.22 12.32
N ALA A 61 -4.27 2.21 11.49
CA ALA A 61 -3.11 1.35 11.70
C ALA A 61 -1.80 2.12 11.51
N PHE A 62 -1.70 3.05 10.54
CA PHE A 62 -0.54 3.92 10.38
C PHE A 62 -0.42 5.01 11.45
N GLU A 63 -1.52 5.40 12.08
CA GLU A 63 -1.53 6.32 13.23
C GLU A 63 -1.26 5.63 14.57
N ASP A 64 -1.34 4.30 14.63
CA ASP A 64 -1.08 3.54 15.84
C ASP A 64 0.39 3.65 16.26
N ARG A 65 0.63 4.01 17.54
CA ARG A 65 1.98 4.25 18.06
C ARG A 65 2.86 3.01 18.07
N GLU A 66 2.29 1.83 18.27
CA GLU A 66 3.05 0.58 18.27
C GLU A 66 3.49 0.25 16.83
N VAL A 67 2.60 0.38 15.85
CA VAL A 67 2.93 0.22 14.42
C VAL A 67 4.01 1.21 14.00
N GLN A 68 3.86 2.50 14.34
CA GLN A 68 4.88 3.51 14.05
C GLN A 68 6.24 3.21 14.68
N ASN A 69 6.26 2.76 15.93
CA ASN A 69 7.50 2.37 16.60
C ASN A 69 8.16 1.17 15.92
N LEU A 70 7.38 0.18 15.46
CA LEU A 70 7.89 -0.97 14.71
C LEU A 70 8.48 -0.56 13.37
N ILE A 71 7.80 0.30 12.60
CA ILE A 71 8.33 0.85 11.34
C ILE A 71 9.70 1.52 11.56
N LEU A 72 9.83 2.28 12.65
CA LEU A 72 11.05 3.03 12.96
C LEU A 72 12.10 2.25 13.77
N SER A 73 11.88 0.95 14.01
CA SER A 73 12.79 0.11 14.82
C SER A 73 13.80 -0.69 13.99
N GLY A 74 13.64 -0.74 12.67
CA GLY A 74 14.54 -1.44 11.76
C GLY A 74 15.89 -0.73 11.57
N PRO A 75 16.87 -1.39 10.91
CA PRO A 75 18.19 -0.81 10.63
C PRO A 75 18.13 0.51 9.84
N HIS A 76 17.21 0.58 8.87
CA HIS A 76 17.03 1.76 8.01
C HIS A 76 16.00 2.74 8.56
N ARG A 77 15.21 2.33 9.57
CA ARG A 77 14.17 3.14 10.22
C ARG A 77 13.19 3.75 9.23
N SER A 78 12.90 3.02 8.17
CA SER A 78 12.11 3.53 7.06
C SER A 78 11.41 2.41 6.31
N MET A 79 10.28 2.75 5.68
CA MET A 79 9.59 1.88 4.73
C MET A 79 9.00 2.70 3.59
N PHE A 80 8.86 2.07 2.42
CA PHE A 80 7.96 2.56 1.38
C PHE A 80 6.61 1.86 1.51
N VAL A 81 5.54 2.61 1.30
CA VAL A 81 4.18 2.08 1.23
C VAL A 81 3.44 2.63 0.03
N ALA A 82 2.64 1.80 -0.63
CA ALA A 82 1.74 2.18 -1.72
C ALA A 82 0.36 1.56 -1.52
N LEU A 83 -0.70 2.24 -1.99
CA LEU A 83 -2.06 1.71 -2.01
C LEU A 83 -2.48 1.41 -3.44
N VAL A 84 -2.94 0.21 -3.67
CA VAL A 84 -3.55 -0.27 -4.92
C VAL A 84 -4.99 -0.66 -4.64
N GLU A 85 -5.92 -0.09 -5.36
CA GLU A 85 -7.30 -0.55 -5.38
C GLU A 85 -7.52 -1.50 -6.56
N TRP A 86 -8.33 -2.52 -6.33
CA TRP A 86 -8.62 -3.51 -7.35
C TRP A 86 -10.06 -4.01 -7.35
N SER A 87 -10.53 -4.28 -8.56
CA SER A 87 -11.83 -4.90 -8.86
C SER A 87 -11.75 -5.50 -10.28
N ASN A 88 -12.59 -5.07 -11.23
CA ASN A 88 -12.45 -5.39 -12.66
C ASN A 88 -11.10 -4.95 -13.22
N THR A 89 -10.59 -3.84 -12.71
CA THR A 89 -9.29 -3.25 -13.01
C THR A 89 -8.51 -3.06 -11.72
N ALA A 90 -7.22 -2.78 -11.84
CA ALA A 90 -6.41 -2.38 -10.71
C ALA A 90 -5.71 -1.05 -11.01
N SER A 91 -5.58 -0.20 -10.00
CA SER A 91 -4.93 1.10 -10.11
C SER A 91 -4.15 1.46 -8.85
N VAL A 92 -3.07 2.22 -9.02
CA VAL A 92 -2.33 2.80 -7.91
C VAL A 92 -3.09 4.04 -7.45
N THR A 93 -3.66 3.98 -6.26
CA THR A 93 -4.45 5.09 -5.67
C THR A 93 -3.57 6.01 -4.83
N VAL A 94 -2.63 5.43 -4.05
CA VAL A 94 -1.58 6.19 -3.39
C VAL A 94 -0.23 5.64 -3.87
N PRO A 95 0.60 6.46 -4.54
CA PRO A 95 1.91 6.03 -5.04
C PRO A 95 2.88 5.75 -3.88
N TRP A 96 4.06 5.18 -4.20
CA TRP A 96 5.10 4.95 -3.22
C TRP A 96 5.36 6.17 -2.36
N THR A 97 5.10 6.03 -1.08
CA THR A 97 5.29 7.07 -0.05
C THR A 97 6.33 6.57 0.95
N LEU A 98 7.39 7.35 1.14
CA LEU A 98 8.43 7.06 2.12
C LEU A 98 7.95 7.45 3.51
N ILE A 99 8.10 6.53 4.47
CA ILE A 99 7.82 6.76 5.88
C ILE A 99 9.13 6.63 6.65
N THR A 100 9.57 7.74 7.24
CA THR A 100 10.77 7.87 8.07
C THR A 100 10.46 8.43 9.45
N GLY A 101 9.20 8.79 9.68
CA GLY A 101 8.74 9.41 10.91
C GLY A 101 7.22 9.31 11.08
N ARG A 102 6.76 9.76 12.24
CA ARG A 102 5.33 9.75 12.57
C ARG A 102 4.52 10.70 11.70
N ASP A 103 5.09 11.81 11.33
CA ASP A 103 4.43 12.80 10.48
C ASP A 103 4.21 12.26 9.07
N ASP A 104 5.18 11.48 8.53
CA ASP A 104 5.01 10.79 7.26
C ASP A 104 3.91 9.74 7.33
N ALA A 105 3.86 8.96 8.42
CA ALA A 105 2.81 7.97 8.65
C ALA A 105 1.42 8.61 8.74
N ALA A 106 1.29 9.74 9.43
CA ALA A 106 0.05 10.50 9.51
C ALA A 106 -0.34 11.10 8.14
N ALA A 107 0.63 11.62 7.39
CA ALA A 107 0.38 12.14 6.04
C ALA A 107 -0.09 11.04 5.08
N PHE A 108 0.48 9.83 5.18
CA PHE A 108 0.00 8.67 4.41
C PHE A 108 -1.42 8.26 4.83
N ALA A 109 -1.71 8.22 6.13
CA ALA A 109 -3.04 7.93 6.64
C ALA A 109 -4.11 8.90 6.06
N GLU A 110 -3.79 10.19 5.98
CA GLU A 110 -4.66 11.18 5.35
C GLU A 110 -4.84 10.96 3.84
N GLN A 111 -3.79 10.57 3.12
CA GLN A 111 -3.91 10.21 1.70
C GLN A 111 -4.84 8.99 1.51
N VAL A 112 -4.73 7.98 2.37
CA VAL A 112 -5.62 6.81 2.36
C VAL A 112 -7.08 7.21 2.60
N ARG A 113 -7.37 8.04 3.60
CA ARG A 113 -8.75 8.52 3.89
C ARG A 113 -9.40 9.25 2.73
N HIS A 114 -8.59 9.98 1.96
CA HIS A 114 -9.04 10.78 0.83
C HIS A 114 -8.87 10.08 -0.52
N ALA A 115 -8.51 8.80 -0.52
CA ALA A 115 -8.39 8.00 -1.74
C ALA A 115 -9.75 7.93 -2.46
N PRO A 116 -9.80 8.27 -3.75
CA PRO A 116 -11.05 8.18 -4.50
C PRO A 116 -11.36 6.71 -4.78
N ARG A 117 -12.57 6.27 -4.43
CA ARG A 117 -13.01 4.91 -4.73
C ARG A 117 -13.19 4.71 -6.23
N GLY A 118 -12.59 3.64 -6.76
CA GLY A 118 -12.78 3.23 -8.15
C GLY A 118 -14.18 2.67 -8.46
N ASP A 119 -14.56 2.56 -9.74
CA ASP A 119 -15.80 1.95 -10.23
C ASP A 119 -15.65 0.43 -10.35
N ASN A 120 -16.68 -0.38 -9.91
CA ASN A 120 -16.43 -1.77 -9.55
C ASN A 120 -17.60 -2.71 -9.73
N GLN A 121 -17.35 -3.94 -10.25
CA GLN A 121 -18.33 -5.01 -10.29
C GLN A 121 -17.72 -6.38 -9.90
N PHE A 122 -16.62 -6.81 -10.51
CA PHE A 122 -16.02 -8.13 -10.33
C PHE A 122 -14.86 -8.12 -9.34
N THR A 123 -14.54 -9.28 -8.80
CA THR A 123 -13.44 -9.53 -7.88
C THR A 123 -12.28 -10.15 -8.66
N CYS A 124 -11.44 -9.30 -9.31
CA CYS A 124 -10.32 -9.75 -10.14
C CYS A 124 -8.97 -9.57 -9.41
N MET A 125 -8.74 -10.32 -8.37
CA MET A 125 -7.54 -10.22 -7.52
C MET A 125 -6.25 -10.49 -8.29
N SER A 126 -6.28 -11.39 -9.27
CA SER A 126 -5.12 -11.66 -10.14
C SER A 126 -4.63 -10.40 -10.87
N ARG A 127 -5.54 -9.47 -11.23
CA ARG A 127 -5.16 -8.18 -11.86
C ARG A 127 -4.45 -7.25 -10.90
N ALA A 128 -4.79 -7.29 -9.61
CA ALA A 128 -4.05 -6.56 -8.59
C ALA A 128 -2.59 -7.02 -8.54
N LEU A 129 -2.38 -8.33 -8.43
CA LEU A 129 -1.02 -8.91 -8.39
C LEU A 129 -0.24 -8.65 -9.69
N GLN A 130 -0.90 -8.73 -10.86
CA GLN A 130 -0.27 -8.39 -12.16
C GLN A 130 0.14 -6.91 -12.24
N LEU A 131 -0.71 -5.99 -11.74
CA LEU A 131 -0.38 -4.56 -11.69
C LEU A 131 0.82 -4.34 -10.77
N VAL A 132 0.81 -4.97 -9.59
CA VAL A 132 1.89 -4.84 -8.61
C VAL A 132 3.20 -5.33 -9.19
N ASP A 133 3.22 -6.53 -9.77
CA ASP A 133 4.41 -7.12 -10.40
C ASP A 133 4.94 -6.26 -11.55
N GLY A 134 4.05 -5.87 -12.48
CA GLY A 134 4.47 -5.19 -13.72
C GLY A 134 4.63 -3.67 -13.63
N LYS A 135 3.98 -3.00 -12.66
CA LYS A 135 3.90 -1.51 -12.64
C LYS A 135 4.08 -0.86 -11.27
N VAL A 136 4.14 -1.63 -10.18
CA VAL A 136 4.38 -1.04 -8.86
C VAL A 136 5.78 -1.38 -8.38
N LEU A 137 6.12 -2.65 -8.27
CA LEU A 137 7.43 -3.09 -7.80
C LEU A 137 8.60 -2.58 -8.65
N PRO A 138 8.53 -2.55 -10.01
CA PRO A 138 9.63 -2.01 -10.83
C PRO A 138 9.90 -0.52 -10.61
N PHE A 139 8.96 0.21 -10.04
CA PHE A 139 9.09 1.65 -9.74
C PHE A 139 9.32 1.95 -8.26
N LEU A 140 9.70 0.94 -7.46
CA LEU A 140 10.17 1.17 -6.10
C LEU A 140 11.42 2.05 -6.13
N PRO A 141 11.42 3.22 -5.44
CA PRO A 141 12.50 4.22 -5.59
C PRO A 141 13.89 3.72 -5.16
N VAL A 142 13.95 2.84 -4.14
CA VAL A 142 15.20 2.23 -3.66
C VAL A 142 14.95 0.78 -3.25
N PRO A 143 15.98 -0.08 -3.20
CA PRO A 143 15.83 -1.45 -2.72
C PRO A 143 15.27 -1.53 -1.30
N ALA A 144 14.47 -2.54 -1.02
CA ALA A 144 13.97 -2.89 0.30
C ALA A 144 14.58 -4.21 0.78
N ASP A 145 14.73 -4.38 2.09
CA ASP A 145 15.16 -5.66 2.66
C ASP A 145 14.07 -6.72 2.55
N ARG A 146 12.80 -6.27 2.59
CA ARG A 146 11.62 -7.11 2.38
C ARG A 146 10.63 -6.40 1.46
N THR A 147 10.08 -7.15 0.52
CA THR A 147 8.97 -6.69 -0.32
C THR A 147 7.72 -7.49 0.01
N ILE A 148 6.65 -6.78 0.36
CA ILE A 148 5.44 -7.36 0.91
C ILE A 148 4.23 -6.83 0.15
N ILE A 149 3.28 -7.71 -0.15
CA ILE A 149 1.97 -7.37 -0.70
C ILE A 149 0.92 -7.83 0.29
N ASP A 150 0.09 -6.91 0.75
CA ASP A 150 -1.08 -7.17 1.59
C ASP A 150 -2.33 -7.17 0.74
N VAL A 151 -2.98 -8.32 0.62
CA VAL A 151 -4.22 -8.45 -0.13
C VAL A 151 -5.40 -8.55 0.83
N SER A 152 -6.34 -7.59 0.74
CA SER A 152 -7.60 -7.62 1.48
C SER A 152 -8.80 -7.64 0.55
N GLY A 153 -9.83 -8.41 0.90
CA GLY A 153 -11.08 -8.51 0.15
C GLY A 153 -12.08 -9.48 0.79
N ASP A 154 -13.35 -9.41 0.36
CA ASP A 154 -14.47 -10.17 0.89
C ASP A 154 -14.97 -11.29 -0.03
N GLY A 155 -14.25 -11.58 -1.15
CA GLY A 155 -14.63 -12.60 -2.12
C GLY A 155 -13.46 -13.35 -2.75
N HIS A 156 -13.79 -14.47 -3.41
CA HIS A 156 -12.86 -15.23 -4.25
C HIS A 156 -12.58 -14.46 -5.55
N ASP A 157 -11.43 -14.75 -6.20
CA ASP A 157 -11.22 -14.29 -7.59
C ASP A 157 -12.27 -14.96 -8.50
N ASN A 158 -13.12 -14.14 -9.11
CA ASN A 158 -14.18 -14.58 -10.01
C ASN A 158 -13.97 -14.18 -11.47
N CYS A 159 -12.74 -13.81 -11.82
CA CYS A 159 -12.34 -13.42 -13.16
C CYS A 159 -11.51 -14.53 -13.83
N ASN A 160 -11.89 -14.87 -15.05
CA ASN A 160 -11.07 -15.73 -15.91
C ASN A 160 -9.87 -14.95 -16.47
N THR A 161 -8.89 -14.66 -15.62
CA THR A 161 -7.67 -13.95 -16.04
C THR A 161 -6.60 -14.90 -16.57
N SER A 162 -5.77 -14.39 -17.46
CA SER A 162 -4.57 -15.07 -17.92
C SER A 162 -3.35 -14.16 -17.71
N PRO A 163 -2.37 -14.59 -16.92
CA PRO A 163 -2.31 -15.81 -16.11
C PRO A 163 -3.31 -15.84 -14.94
N PRO A 164 -3.66 -17.03 -14.41
CA PRO A 164 -4.50 -17.16 -13.22
C PRO A 164 -3.76 -16.69 -11.96
N ILE A 165 -4.51 -16.42 -10.88
CA ILE A 165 -3.96 -15.88 -9.64
C ILE A 165 -2.80 -16.71 -9.06
N ASP A 166 -2.93 -18.03 -9.05
CA ASP A 166 -1.87 -18.92 -8.53
C ASP A 166 -0.55 -18.74 -9.26
N ALA A 167 -0.59 -18.61 -10.60
CA ALA A 167 0.62 -18.44 -11.39
C ALA A 167 1.30 -17.08 -11.13
N VAL A 168 0.51 -16.02 -10.93
CA VAL A 168 1.05 -14.68 -10.59
C VAL A 168 1.64 -14.70 -9.20
N ARG A 169 0.90 -15.25 -8.22
CA ARG A 169 1.35 -15.42 -6.83
C ARG A 169 2.67 -16.20 -6.77
N ASP A 170 2.74 -17.33 -7.45
CA ASP A 170 3.93 -18.19 -7.44
C ASP A 170 5.14 -17.50 -8.09
N GLY A 171 4.93 -16.72 -9.16
CA GLY A 171 5.98 -15.91 -9.77
C GLY A 171 6.55 -14.87 -8.81
N LEU A 172 5.68 -14.11 -8.15
CA LEU A 172 6.07 -13.13 -7.12
C LEU A 172 6.79 -13.78 -5.94
N ALA A 173 6.28 -14.92 -5.45
CA ALA A 173 6.89 -15.67 -4.36
C ALA A 173 8.29 -16.19 -4.72
N ALA A 174 8.47 -16.70 -5.97
CA ALA A 174 9.77 -17.12 -6.48
C ALA A 174 10.77 -15.95 -6.61
N ALA A 175 10.28 -14.73 -6.82
CA ALA A 175 11.09 -13.50 -6.80
C ALA A 175 11.40 -13.00 -5.37
N GLY A 176 10.98 -13.72 -4.31
CA GLY A 176 11.22 -13.37 -2.92
C GLY A 176 10.21 -12.38 -2.31
N VAL A 177 9.12 -12.10 -3.02
CA VAL A 177 8.03 -11.27 -2.50
C VAL A 177 7.16 -12.08 -1.54
N THR A 178 6.83 -11.51 -0.40
CA THR A 178 5.86 -12.08 0.54
C THR A 178 4.47 -11.56 0.22
N ILE A 179 3.50 -12.43 0.06
CA ILE A 179 2.09 -12.06 -0.16
C ILE A 179 1.30 -12.54 1.05
N ASN A 180 0.78 -11.60 1.81
CA ASN A 180 -0.05 -11.83 2.99
C ASN A 180 -1.51 -11.55 2.68
N GLY A 181 -2.43 -12.18 3.44
CA GLY A 181 -3.86 -12.06 3.24
C GLY A 181 -4.60 -11.45 4.43
N LEU A 182 -5.63 -10.66 4.14
CA LEU A 182 -6.65 -10.21 5.09
C LEU A 182 -8.04 -10.50 4.50
N PRO A 183 -8.49 -11.77 4.55
CA PRO A 183 -9.86 -12.10 4.14
C PRO A 183 -10.86 -11.45 5.09
N ILE A 184 -11.89 -10.80 4.54
CA ILE A 184 -12.99 -10.18 5.28
C ILE A 184 -14.16 -11.17 5.27
N LEU A 185 -14.39 -11.85 6.39
CA LEU A 185 -15.34 -12.94 6.53
C LEU A 185 -16.78 -12.40 6.73
N GLU A 186 -17.32 -11.85 5.63
CA GLU A 186 -18.68 -11.34 5.58
C GLU A 186 -19.32 -11.69 4.23
N GLY A 187 -20.65 -11.87 4.19
CA GLY A 187 -21.37 -12.26 2.98
C GLY A 187 -21.36 -13.77 2.71
N ASP A 188 -21.75 -14.14 1.49
CA ASP A 188 -22.04 -15.54 1.12
C ASP A 188 -20.81 -16.45 1.09
N GLU A 189 -19.62 -15.88 0.81
CA GLU A 189 -18.37 -16.62 0.70
C GLU A 189 -17.58 -16.73 2.00
N ALA A 190 -18.04 -16.09 3.08
CA ALA A 190 -17.34 -16.00 4.37
C ALA A 190 -16.86 -17.36 4.93
N ALA A 191 -17.64 -18.42 4.72
CA ALA A 191 -17.34 -19.76 5.24
C ALA A 191 -16.14 -20.45 4.55
N THR A 192 -15.81 -20.08 3.33
CA THR A 192 -14.76 -20.70 2.50
C THR A 192 -13.60 -19.77 2.21
N LEU A 193 -13.77 -18.47 2.46
CA LEU A 193 -12.84 -17.43 2.03
C LEU A 193 -11.46 -17.56 2.70
N GLU A 194 -11.40 -17.92 3.99
CA GLU A 194 -10.13 -18.09 4.69
C GLU A 194 -9.28 -19.19 4.07
N ASP A 195 -9.90 -20.36 3.79
CA ASP A 195 -9.21 -21.48 3.16
C ASP A 195 -8.83 -21.17 1.71
N TRP A 196 -9.67 -20.41 1.00
CA TRP A 196 -9.36 -19.97 -0.35
C TRP A 196 -8.13 -19.03 -0.37
N TYR A 197 -8.07 -18.04 0.54
CA TYR A 197 -6.90 -17.17 0.69
C TYR A 197 -5.63 -17.96 1.02
N ARG A 198 -5.76 -18.97 1.88
CA ARG A 198 -4.65 -19.85 2.25
C ARG A 198 -4.08 -20.62 1.07
N ASN A 199 -4.95 -21.09 0.19
CA ASN A 199 -4.56 -21.93 -0.93
C ASN A 199 -4.15 -21.13 -2.18
N HIS A 200 -4.74 -19.96 -2.41
CA HIS A 200 -4.63 -19.22 -3.68
C HIS A 200 -3.95 -17.85 -3.56
N VAL A 201 -3.98 -17.21 -2.40
CA VAL A 201 -3.50 -15.82 -2.26
C VAL A 201 -2.14 -15.73 -1.60
N ILE A 202 -1.99 -16.30 -0.38
CA ILE A 202 -0.74 -16.15 0.35
C ILE A 202 0.39 -16.94 -0.31
N GLY A 203 1.61 -16.37 -0.28
CA GLY A 203 2.80 -17.00 -0.86
C GLY A 203 4.08 -16.27 -0.51
N GLY A 204 5.22 -16.92 -0.74
CA GLY A 204 6.51 -16.35 -0.44
C GLY A 204 6.98 -16.57 1.01
N PRO A 205 8.14 -15.98 1.39
CA PRO A 205 8.78 -16.22 2.68
C PRO A 205 7.90 -15.78 3.85
N SER A 206 7.62 -16.70 4.79
CA SER A 206 6.84 -16.42 6.02
C SER A 206 5.46 -15.82 5.77
N ALA A 207 4.84 -16.11 4.62
CA ALA A 207 3.51 -15.64 4.29
C ALA A 207 2.46 -16.12 5.31
N PHE A 208 1.53 -15.24 5.66
CA PHE A 208 0.46 -15.54 6.62
C PHE A 208 -0.82 -14.78 6.27
N LEU A 209 -1.92 -15.13 6.95
CA LEU A 209 -3.17 -14.39 6.86
C LEU A 209 -3.71 -14.04 8.25
N VAL A 210 -4.45 -12.94 8.30
CA VAL A 210 -5.23 -12.52 9.48
C VAL A 210 -6.65 -12.25 9.04
N PRO A 211 -7.62 -13.10 9.37
CA PRO A 211 -9.01 -12.87 8.99
C PRO A 211 -9.63 -11.73 9.81
N ALA A 212 -10.41 -10.88 9.15
CA ALA A 212 -11.34 -9.95 9.77
C ALA A 212 -12.73 -10.61 9.83
N ARG A 213 -13.38 -10.53 10.99
CA ARG A 213 -14.76 -11.05 11.17
C ARG A 213 -15.79 -10.01 10.72
N GLY A 214 -15.77 -9.71 9.41
CA GLY A 214 -16.56 -8.66 8.80
C GLY A 214 -15.86 -7.28 8.79
N PHE A 215 -16.49 -6.32 8.11
CA PHE A 215 -15.90 -4.98 7.91
C PHE A 215 -15.74 -4.20 9.22
N ALA A 216 -16.63 -4.37 10.18
CA ALA A 216 -16.51 -3.74 11.50
C ALA A 216 -15.24 -4.16 12.27
N ASP A 217 -14.69 -5.34 11.96
CA ASP A 217 -13.48 -5.88 12.56
C ASP A 217 -12.19 -5.54 11.78
N PHE A 218 -12.31 -4.95 10.61
CA PHE A 218 -11.21 -4.72 9.68
C PHE A 218 -10.05 -3.94 10.33
N ALA A 219 -10.35 -2.83 11.01
CA ALA A 219 -9.32 -1.99 11.65
C ALA A 219 -8.49 -2.78 12.68
N ARG A 220 -9.14 -3.64 13.49
CA ARG A 220 -8.46 -4.49 14.48
C ARG A 220 -7.58 -5.55 13.79
N ALA A 221 -8.10 -6.18 12.75
CA ALA A 221 -7.38 -7.19 11.99
C ALA A 221 -6.18 -6.58 11.27
N MET A 222 -6.33 -5.42 10.63
CA MET A 222 -5.27 -4.69 9.94
C MET A 222 -4.15 -4.27 10.90
N ARG A 223 -4.50 -3.67 12.06
CA ARG A 223 -3.52 -3.33 13.08
C ARG A 223 -2.73 -4.56 13.54
N ARG A 224 -3.41 -5.66 13.86
CA ARG A 224 -2.77 -6.91 14.29
C ARG A 224 -1.84 -7.45 13.21
N LYS A 225 -2.29 -7.42 11.96
CA LYS A 225 -1.53 -7.88 10.82
C LYS A 225 -0.23 -7.08 10.64
N PHE A 226 -0.29 -5.76 10.70
CA PHE A 226 0.89 -4.90 10.61
C PHE A 226 1.89 -5.14 11.74
N ILE A 227 1.42 -5.35 12.97
CA ILE A 227 2.31 -5.68 14.11
C ILE A 227 3.08 -6.97 13.80
N VAL A 228 2.41 -8.04 13.38
CA VAL A 228 3.06 -9.32 13.04
C VAL A 228 4.03 -9.14 11.87
N GLU A 229 3.61 -8.48 10.82
CA GLU A 229 4.34 -8.31 9.58
C GLU A 229 5.62 -7.49 9.74
N ILE A 230 5.52 -6.34 10.41
CA ILE A 230 6.66 -5.46 10.60
C ILE A 230 7.63 -6.04 11.64
N SER A 231 7.11 -6.77 12.65
CA SER A 231 7.94 -7.45 13.66
C SER A 231 8.72 -8.65 13.13
N ALA A 232 8.26 -9.27 12.05
CA ALA A 232 8.94 -10.40 11.42
C ALA A 232 10.28 -9.93 10.82
N ARG A 233 11.38 -10.10 11.55
CA ARG A 233 12.74 -9.82 11.04
C ARG A 233 13.20 -10.98 10.16
N PRO A 234 13.93 -10.73 9.06
CA PRO A 234 14.63 -11.80 8.37
C PRO A 234 15.61 -12.45 9.36
N MET A 235 15.58 -13.78 9.42
CA MET A 235 16.61 -14.57 10.11
C MET A 235 17.90 -14.54 9.31
#